data_ccac0d84ff474c9bdf304d62c60f42a6
#
_entry.id   ccac0d84ff474c9bdf304d62c60f42a6
#
_cell.length_a   1.000
_cell.length_b   1.000
_cell.length_c   1.000
_cell.angle_alpha   90.00
_cell.angle_beta   90.00
_cell.angle_gamma   90.00
#
_symmetry.space_group_name_H-M   'P 1'
#
loop_
_entity.id
_entity.type
_entity.pdbx_description
1 polymer ?
#
loop_
_entity_poly.entity_id
_entity_poly.type
_entity_poly.pdbx_seq_one_letter_code
_entity_poly.pdbx_strand_id
1 'polypeptide(L)'
;MALKTILIGNGINYLGGTPISWSKLLEDLMKYNKFKFDELPYAMAYEKIRFDWQAHHDDIDSSRLKRHIAEKLKDHPGNETCKKILESGFTNYITTNYDYAIENSFKSLNDKNTFSNPEKNDEQGEKYYSIRRKTELKTSQDTVGIVWHIHGEIDPHQSIMLGFNHYVGSVVKVDSYLKGQYNSNSNPTIPLIKKIEDKISSNSYDNLSWIELFFNSDVHIVGFSFDFYEIDLWNILTKRARLTSASKPNNKIYFYT
;
A
#
# COMPACT_ATOMS: atom_id res chain seq x y z
N MET A 1 19.00 15.04 6.81
CA MET A 1 19.31 13.76 6.14
C MET A 1 18.36 13.61 4.97
N ALA A 2 18.81 13.06 3.83
CA ALA A 2 17.91 12.71 2.74
C ALA A 2 16.92 11.65 3.23
N LEU A 3 15.65 11.77 2.86
CA LEU A 3 14.64 10.76 3.15
C LEU A 3 15.02 9.44 2.47
N LYS A 4 14.91 8.34 3.19
CA LYS A 4 15.14 6.99 2.65
C LYS A 4 13.85 6.19 2.76
N THR A 5 13.40 5.70 1.64
CA THR A 5 12.14 4.95 1.51
C THR A 5 12.43 3.54 1.01
N ILE A 6 11.75 2.57 1.58
CA ILE A 6 11.75 1.21 1.06
C ILE A 6 10.34 0.80 0.67
N LEU A 7 10.19 0.22 -0.53
CA LEU A 7 8.96 -0.46 -0.96
C LEU A 7 9.15 -1.96 -0.79
N ILE A 8 8.26 -2.56 -0.04
CA ILE A 8 8.32 -3.95 0.40
C ILE A 8 7.15 -4.72 -0.21
N GLY A 9 7.45 -5.73 -1.01
CA GLY A 9 6.45 -6.67 -1.50
C GLY A 9 6.36 -7.95 -0.67
N ASN A 10 5.48 -8.85 -1.08
CA ASN A 10 5.22 -10.11 -0.36
C ASN A 10 6.41 -11.08 -0.35
N GLY A 11 7.40 -10.90 -1.22
CA GLY A 11 8.64 -11.70 -1.19
C GLY A 11 9.36 -11.68 0.15
N ILE A 12 9.19 -10.62 0.95
CA ILE A 12 9.75 -10.52 2.30
C ILE A 12 9.14 -11.55 3.26
N ASN A 13 7.86 -11.87 3.14
CA ASN A 13 7.21 -12.91 3.94
C ASN A 13 7.73 -14.30 3.59
N TYR A 14 8.03 -14.56 2.31
CA TYR A 14 8.69 -15.81 1.89
C TYR A 14 10.10 -15.94 2.47
N LEU A 15 10.90 -14.89 2.40
CA LEU A 15 12.25 -14.87 2.98
C LEU A 15 12.22 -14.97 4.51
N GLY A 16 11.19 -14.43 5.14
CA GLY A 16 10.99 -14.46 6.58
C GLY A 16 10.43 -15.80 7.11
N GLY A 17 10.16 -16.78 6.24
CA GLY A 17 9.62 -18.08 6.64
C GLY A 17 8.11 -18.06 6.97
N THR A 18 7.41 -17.00 6.62
CA THR A 18 5.97 -16.83 6.84
C THR A 18 5.22 -16.58 5.51
N PRO A 19 5.30 -17.50 4.53
CA PRO A 19 4.77 -17.28 3.21
C PRO A 19 3.26 -17.18 3.19
N ILE A 20 2.76 -16.14 2.50
CA ILE A 20 1.36 -16.01 2.15
C ILE A 20 1.27 -15.97 0.64
N SER A 21 0.62 -16.96 0.06
CA SER A 21 0.40 -17.02 -1.39
C SER A 21 -0.92 -16.35 -1.75
N TRP A 22 -0.87 -15.44 -2.71
CA TRP A 22 -2.07 -14.81 -3.29
C TRP A 22 -3.03 -15.84 -3.88
N SER A 23 -2.51 -16.81 -4.63
CA SER A 23 -3.32 -17.89 -5.17
C SER A 23 -4.03 -18.65 -4.05
N LYS A 24 -3.33 -18.96 -2.96
CA LYS A 24 -3.92 -19.65 -1.82
C LYS A 24 -5.02 -18.83 -1.14
N LEU A 25 -4.82 -17.52 -0.96
CA LEU A 25 -5.87 -16.66 -0.41
C LEU A 25 -7.11 -16.62 -1.29
N LEU A 26 -6.95 -16.55 -2.62
CA LEU A 26 -8.06 -16.56 -3.55
C LEU A 26 -8.71 -17.95 -3.65
N GLU A 27 -7.94 -19.03 -3.60
CA GLU A 27 -8.48 -20.40 -3.53
C GLU A 27 -9.38 -20.61 -2.32
N ASP A 28 -8.99 -20.08 -1.16
CA ASP A 28 -9.79 -20.15 0.06
C ASP A 28 -11.13 -19.39 -0.06
N LEU A 29 -11.21 -18.41 -0.96
CA LEU A 29 -12.45 -17.69 -1.28
C LEU A 29 -13.35 -18.42 -2.28
N MET A 30 -12.83 -19.39 -3.04
CA MET A 30 -13.60 -20.19 -4.03
C MET A 30 -14.49 -21.21 -3.35
N LYS A 31 -15.64 -20.77 -2.87
CA LYS A 31 -16.59 -21.61 -2.15
C LYS A 31 -17.51 -22.43 -3.08
N TYR A 32 -17.95 -21.83 -4.19
CA TYR A 32 -18.98 -22.38 -5.05
C TYR A 32 -18.43 -22.98 -6.34
N ASN A 33 -17.63 -22.24 -7.09
CA ASN A 33 -17.02 -22.69 -8.33
C ASN A 33 -15.50 -22.66 -8.23
N LYS A 34 -14.89 -23.83 -8.37
CA LYS A 34 -13.42 -23.95 -8.43
C LYS A 34 -12.96 -23.77 -9.86
N PHE A 35 -11.97 -22.92 -10.08
CA PHE A 35 -11.31 -22.73 -11.37
C PHE A 35 -9.80 -22.57 -11.17
N LYS A 36 -9.04 -22.81 -12.24
CA LYS A 36 -7.58 -22.61 -12.21
C LYS A 36 -7.26 -21.15 -12.46
N PHE A 37 -6.29 -20.61 -11.73
CA PHE A 37 -5.84 -19.21 -11.87
C PHE A 37 -4.86 -19.00 -13.02
N ASP A 38 -4.25 -20.08 -13.56
CA ASP A 38 -3.07 -20.04 -14.42
C ASP A 38 -3.17 -19.10 -15.64
N GLU A 39 -4.38 -18.68 -16.01
CA GLU A 39 -4.64 -17.82 -17.17
C GLU A 39 -5.30 -16.47 -16.81
N LEU A 40 -5.57 -16.22 -15.52
CA LEU A 40 -6.28 -15.00 -15.09
C LEU A 40 -5.43 -14.14 -14.17
N PRO A 41 -5.31 -12.83 -14.45
CA PRO A 41 -4.80 -11.88 -13.46
C PRO A 41 -5.57 -11.98 -12.14
N TYR A 42 -4.88 -11.88 -11.00
CA TYR A 42 -5.52 -12.03 -9.68
C TYR A 42 -6.72 -11.10 -9.46
N ALA A 43 -6.67 -9.87 -10.00
CA ALA A 43 -7.79 -8.95 -9.92
C ALA A 43 -9.03 -9.48 -10.67
N MET A 44 -8.85 -10.13 -11.81
CA MET A 44 -9.94 -10.75 -12.58
C MET A 44 -10.43 -12.05 -11.93
N ALA A 45 -9.54 -12.83 -11.35
CA ALA A 45 -9.89 -14.01 -10.58
C ALA A 45 -10.77 -13.63 -9.37
N TYR A 46 -10.43 -12.54 -8.67
CA TYR A 46 -11.26 -12.01 -7.59
C TYR A 46 -12.65 -11.57 -8.08
N GLU A 47 -12.74 -10.87 -9.21
CA GLU A 47 -14.05 -10.48 -9.76
C GLU A 47 -14.92 -11.70 -10.08
N LYS A 48 -14.33 -12.76 -10.64
CA LYS A 48 -15.05 -14.02 -10.89
C LYS A 48 -15.55 -14.65 -9.59
N ILE A 49 -14.70 -14.73 -8.57
CA ILE A 49 -15.10 -15.22 -7.24
C ILE A 49 -16.24 -14.38 -6.68
N ARG A 50 -16.17 -13.06 -6.79
CA ARG A 50 -17.20 -12.13 -6.33
C ARG A 50 -18.55 -12.36 -7.02
N PHE A 51 -18.55 -12.56 -8.34
CA PHE A 51 -19.77 -12.90 -9.08
C PHE A 51 -20.37 -14.24 -8.66
N ASP A 52 -19.53 -15.25 -8.41
CA ASP A 52 -20.01 -16.55 -7.90
C ASP A 52 -20.64 -16.42 -6.52
N TRP A 53 -20.06 -15.62 -5.63
CA TRP A 53 -20.66 -15.34 -4.33
C TRP A 53 -21.99 -14.60 -4.46
N GLN A 54 -22.06 -13.62 -5.34
CA GLN A 54 -23.27 -12.83 -5.60
C GLN A 54 -24.42 -13.69 -6.13
N ALA A 55 -24.13 -14.69 -6.96
CA ALA A 55 -25.13 -15.61 -7.50
C ALA A 55 -25.75 -16.52 -6.42
N HIS A 56 -25.11 -16.68 -5.27
CA HIS A 56 -25.55 -17.56 -4.18
C HIS A 56 -25.97 -16.79 -2.91
N HIS A 57 -25.86 -15.47 -2.91
CA HIS A 57 -26.26 -14.59 -1.82
C HIS A 57 -26.89 -13.32 -2.36
N ASP A 58 -28.01 -12.91 -1.80
CA ASP A 58 -28.69 -11.65 -2.16
C ASP A 58 -27.86 -10.40 -1.78
N ASP A 59 -26.79 -10.59 -1.00
CA ASP A 59 -25.96 -9.52 -0.49
C ASP A 59 -24.69 -9.35 -1.36
N ILE A 60 -24.63 -8.21 -2.06
CA ILE A 60 -23.53 -7.80 -2.96
C ILE A 60 -22.28 -7.37 -2.14
N ASP A 61 -22.28 -7.53 -0.81
CA ASP A 61 -21.23 -6.97 0.01
C ASP A 61 -19.87 -7.68 -0.19
N SER A 62 -19.06 -7.08 -1.06
CA SER A 62 -17.62 -7.43 -1.22
C SER A 62 -16.84 -7.35 0.10
N SER A 63 -17.39 -6.71 1.13
CA SER A 63 -16.83 -6.60 2.47
C SER A 63 -16.67 -7.97 3.14
N ARG A 64 -17.52 -8.93 2.84
CA ARG A 64 -17.41 -10.32 3.36
C ARG A 64 -16.13 -11.01 2.89
N LEU A 65 -15.81 -10.89 1.60
CA LEU A 65 -14.61 -11.47 1.01
C LEU A 65 -13.35 -10.82 1.59
N LYS A 66 -13.36 -9.49 1.70
CA LYS A 66 -12.26 -8.73 2.30
C LYS A 66 -12.06 -9.08 3.78
N ARG A 67 -13.15 -9.23 4.53
CA ARG A 67 -13.11 -9.65 5.93
C ARG A 67 -12.48 -11.02 6.07
N HIS A 68 -12.85 -11.98 5.22
CA HIS A 68 -12.26 -13.32 5.24
C HIS A 68 -10.74 -13.28 5.03
N ILE A 69 -10.24 -12.46 4.10
CA ILE A 69 -8.81 -12.26 3.90
C ILE A 69 -8.18 -11.63 5.14
N ALA A 70 -8.80 -10.57 5.69
CA ALA A 70 -8.28 -9.92 6.89
C ALA A 70 -8.18 -10.87 8.08
N GLU A 71 -9.18 -11.73 8.28
CA GLU A 71 -9.16 -12.77 9.33
C GLU A 71 -8.02 -13.77 9.14
N LYS A 72 -7.73 -14.16 7.90
CA LYS A 72 -6.61 -15.05 7.58
C LYS A 72 -5.24 -14.43 7.84
N LEU A 73 -5.12 -13.11 7.68
CA LEU A 73 -3.88 -12.37 7.81
C LEU A 73 -3.70 -11.73 9.20
N LYS A 74 -4.75 -11.73 10.03
CA LYS A 74 -4.80 -11.03 11.31
C LYS A 74 -3.64 -11.38 12.24
N ASP A 75 -3.32 -12.66 12.34
CA ASP A 75 -2.31 -13.17 13.25
C ASP A 75 -0.96 -13.41 12.55
N HIS A 76 -0.76 -12.78 11.37
CA HIS A 76 0.50 -12.90 10.65
C HIS A 76 1.64 -12.30 11.48
N PRO A 77 2.65 -13.08 11.85
CA PRO A 77 3.71 -12.61 12.73
C PRO A 77 4.65 -11.65 11.99
N GLY A 78 5.41 -10.89 12.75
CA GLY A 78 6.62 -10.26 12.24
C GLY A 78 7.68 -11.32 11.86
N ASN A 79 8.70 -10.90 11.13
CA ASN A 79 9.79 -11.80 10.72
C ASN A 79 11.16 -11.13 10.80
N GLU A 80 12.23 -11.94 10.82
CA GLU A 80 13.60 -11.46 10.97
C GLU A 80 14.08 -10.58 9.80
N THR A 81 13.55 -10.79 8.60
CA THR A 81 13.89 -9.96 7.45
C THR A 81 13.33 -8.54 7.60
N CYS A 82 12.09 -8.42 8.07
CA CYS A 82 11.50 -7.11 8.41
C CYS A 82 12.28 -6.41 9.52
N LYS A 83 12.74 -7.13 10.56
CA LYS A 83 13.57 -6.55 11.63
C LYS A 83 14.86 -5.94 11.08
N LYS A 84 15.59 -6.68 10.25
CA LYS A 84 16.81 -6.19 9.59
C LYS A 84 16.56 -4.94 8.75
N ILE A 85 15.42 -4.89 8.04
CA ILE A 85 15.02 -3.72 7.26
C ILE A 85 14.74 -2.53 8.19
N LEU A 86 14.03 -2.73 9.29
CA LEU A 86 13.75 -1.69 10.29
C LEU A 86 15.03 -1.10 10.89
N GLU A 87 16.05 -1.93 11.10
CA GLU A 87 17.37 -1.52 11.62
C GLU A 87 18.27 -0.85 10.55
N SER A 88 17.90 -0.91 9.26
CA SER A 88 18.72 -0.38 8.16
C SER A 88 18.60 1.14 7.96
N GLY A 89 17.87 1.85 8.83
CA GLY A 89 17.79 3.31 8.84
C GLY A 89 16.86 3.92 7.80
N PHE A 90 15.89 3.16 7.29
CA PHE A 90 14.75 3.70 6.55
C PHE A 90 13.78 4.37 7.52
N THR A 91 13.09 5.41 7.03
CA THR A 91 12.07 6.12 7.80
C THR A 91 10.68 6.03 7.17
N ASN A 92 10.60 5.60 5.91
CA ASN A 92 9.35 5.36 5.22
C ASN A 92 9.34 3.95 4.62
N TYR A 93 8.29 3.21 4.93
CA TYR A 93 8.07 1.84 4.50
C TYR A 93 6.77 1.81 3.69
N ILE A 94 6.87 1.62 2.37
CA ILE A 94 5.72 1.44 1.49
C ILE A 94 5.52 -0.07 1.33
N THR A 95 4.28 -0.54 1.42
CA THR A 95 3.99 -1.96 1.19
C THR A 95 2.67 -2.16 0.45
N THR A 96 2.65 -3.16 -0.41
CA THR A 96 1.43 -3.68 -1.06
C THR A 96 0.80 -4.81 -0.24
N ASN A 97 1.48 -5.28 0.82
CA ASN A 97 0.98 -6.31 1.71
C ASN A 97 -0.13 -5.76 2.61
N TYR A 98 -1.11 -6.57 2.91
CA TYR A 98 -2.23 -6.19 3.79
C TYR A 98 -1.99 -6.51 5.26
N ASP A 99 -1.05 -7.44 5.54
CA ASP A 99 -0.70 -7.86 6.89
C ASP A 99 0.16 -6.81 7.61
N TYR A 100 0.30 -6.98 8.92
CA TYR A 100 1.11 -6.12 9.78
C TYR A 100 2.48 -6.73 10.11
N ALA A 101 3.10 -7.42 9.15
CA ALA A 101 4.41 -8.04 9.38
C ALA A 101 5.51 -7.02 9.75
N ILE A 102 5.48 -5.82 9.16
CA ILE A 102 6.43 -4.74 9.46
C ILE A 102 6.20 -4.23 10.88
N GLU A 103 4.95 -3.90 11.21
CA GLU A 103 4.54 -3.38 12.52
C GLU A 103 4.79 -4.38 13.63
N ASN A 104 4.44 -5.64 13.42
CA ASN A 104 4.67 -6.72 14.37
C ASN A 104 6.17 -6.99 14.57
N SER A 105 6.97 -6.89 13.50
CA SER A 105 8.43 -6.95 13.61
C SER A 105 8.98 -5.79 14.45
N PHE A 106 8.50 -4.56 14.19
CA PHE A 106 8.90 -3.38 14.97
C PHE A 106 8.54 -3.52 16.46
N LYS A 107 7.33 -3.95 16.76
CA LYS A 107 6.88 -4.20 18.14
C LYS A 107 7.74 -5.26 18.83
N SER A 108 8.21 -6.28 18.11
CA SER A 108 9.05 -7.34 18.67
C SER A 108 10.51 -6.93 18.93
N LEU A 109 10.98 -5.80 18.40
CA LEU A 109 12.32 -5.28 18.68
C LEU A 109 12.44 -4.73 20.11
N ASN A 110 11.38 -4.19 20.66
CA ASN A 110 11.35 -3.67 22.02
C ASN A 110 9.89 -3.63 22.54
N ASP A 111 9.67 -4.08 23.77
CA ASP A 111 8.33 -4.13 24.39
C ASP A 111 7.65 -2.76 24.54
N LYS A 112 8.42 -1.67 24.49
CA LYS A 112 7.90 -0.30 24.52
C LYS A 112 7.54 0.24 23.14
N ASN A 113 7.88 -0.47 22.08
CA ASN A 113 7.54 -0.08 20.72
C ASN A 113 6.04 -0.29 20.48
N THR A 114 5.42 0.68 19.85
CA THR A 114 4.01 0.66 19.48
C THR A 114 3.82 1.16 18.05
N PHE A 115 2.66 0.91 17.50
CA PHE A 115 2.26 1.53 16.25
C PHE A 115 0.82 2.03 16.34
N SER A 116 0.51 3.08 15.61
CA SER A 116 -0.82 3.67 15.56
C SER A 116 -1.12 4.27 14.19
N ASN A 117 -2.36 4.13 13.76
CA ASN A 117 -2.87 4.85 12.59
C ASN A 117 -3.66 6.06 13.08
N PRO A 118 -3.13 7.28 12.96
CA PRO A 118 -3.81 8.49 13.46
C PRO A 118 -5.11 8.81 12.70
N GLU A 119 -5.25 8.31 11.48
CA GLU A 119 -6.41 8.56 10.61
C GLU A 119 -7.48 7.46 10.71
N LYS A 120 -7.25 6.40 11.50
CA LYS A 120 -8.15 5.24 11.60
C LYS A 120 -9.54 5.63 12.12
N ASN A 121 -9.61 6.60 13.01
CA ASN A 121 -10.86 7.07 13.63
C ASN A 121 -11.52 8.23 12.88
N ASP A 122 -10.93 8.68 11.78
CA ASP A 122 -11.55 9.68 10.93
C ASP A 122 -12.68 9.03 10.12
N GLU A 123 -13.93 9.18 10.59
CA GLU A 123 -15.13 8.67 9.90
C GLU A 123 -15.27 9.25 8.49
N GLN A 124 -14.66 10.39 8.24
CA GLN A 124 -14.61 11.07 6.94
C GLN A 124 -13.36 10.68 6.15
N GLY A 125 -12.45 9.88 6.71
CA GLY A 125 -11.23 9.40 6.05
C GLY A 125 -11.50 8.57 4.82
N GLU A 126 -10.51 8.45 3.97
CA GLU A 126 -10.57 7.63 2.77
C GLU A 126 -10.63 6.14 3.13
N LYS A 127 -11.83 5.58 3.18
CA LYS A 127 -12.01 4.14 3.46
C LYS A 127 -11.40 3.25 2.38
N TYR A 128 -11.42 3.72 1.12
CA TYR A 128 -10.98 2.97 -0.05
C TYR A 128 -9.93 3.76 -0.82
N TYR A 129 -8.91 3.06 -1.33
CA TYR A 129 -7.86 3.65 -2.18
C TYR A 129 -7.15 4.85 -1.53
N SER A 130 -6.89 4.75 -0.23
CA SER A 130 -6.27 5.85 0.47
C SER A 130 -4.83 6.07 -0.01
N ILE A 131 -4.56 7.29 -0.45
CA ILE A 131 -3.20 7.72 -0.78
C ILE A 131 -2.52 8.46 0.38
N ARG A 132 -3.21 8.62 1.51
CA ARG A 132 -2.74 9.38 2.68
C ARG A 132 -2.68 8.55 3.97
N ARG A 133 -3.38 7.41 4.02
CA ARG A 133 -3.40 6.57 5.22
C ARG A 133 -2.01 6.05 5.52
N LYS A 134 -1.60 6.23 6.76
CA LYS A 134 -0.28 5.85 7.25
C LYS A 134 -0.36 5.31 8.67
N THR A 135 0.55 4.40 8.99
CA THR A 135 0.78 3.90 10.34
C THR A 135 2.09 4.45 10.85
N GLU A 136 2.08 5.04 12.04
CA GLU A 136 3.26 5.58 12.70
C GLU A 136 3.88 4.51 13.61
N LEU A 137 5.18 4.26 13.42
CA LEU A 137 5.98 3.42 14.30
C LEU A 137 6.57 4.30 15.40
N LYS A 138 6.24 3.98 16.66
CA LYS A 138 6.56 4.82 17.82
C LYS A 138 7.41 4.07 18.84
N THR A 139 8.48 4.69 19.27
CA THR A 139 9.18 4.34 20.50
C THR A 139 8.48 5.06 21.68
N SER A 140 9.00 4.89 22.91
CA SER A 140 8.51 5.63 24.07
C SER A 140 8.68 7.16 23.97
N GLN A 141 9.52 7.63 23.05
CA GLN A 141 9.89 9.05 22.94
C GLN A 141 9.41 9.67 21.63
N ASP A 142 9.56 8.98 20.49
CA ASP A 142 9.39 9.58 19.18
C ASP A 142 8.73 8.64 18.17
N THR A 143 8.16 9.24 17.11
CA THR A 143 7.83 8.54 15.88
C THR A 143 9.12 8.33 15.07
N VAL A 144 9.50 7.07 14.86
CA VAL A 144 10.76 6.68 14.20
C VAL A 144 10.59 6.19 12.78
N GLY A 145 9.35 5.93 12.35
CA GLY A 145 9.07 5.49 10.99
C GLY A 145 7.58 5.58 10.63
N ILE A 146 7.31 5.53 9.34
CA ILE A 146 5.96 5.57 8.79
C ILE A 146 5.77 4.41 7.83
N VAL A 147 4.72 3.61 8.03
CA VAL A 147 4.32 2.54 7.11
C VAL A 147 3.11 3.00 6.29
N TRP A 148 3.16 2.76 4.99
CA TRP A 148 2.13 3.09 4.02
C TRP A 148 1.62 1.82 3.35
N HIS A 149 0.44 1.35 3.77
CA HIS A 149 -0.26 0.23 3.13
C HIS A 149 -1.01 0.71 1.89
N ILE A 150 -0.31 0.78 0.76
CA ILE A 150 -0.82 1.45 -0.45
C ILE A 150 -1.97 0.70 -1.13
N HIS A 151 -2.07 -0.61 -0.92
CA HIS A 151 -3.17 -1.44 -1.41
C HIS A 151 -4.18 -1.81 -0.32
N GLY A 152 -4.14 -1.11 0.81
CA GLY A 152 -5.01 -1.36 1.96
C GLY A 152 -4.38 -2.27 2.99
N GLU A 153 -5.11 -2.51 4.06
CA GLU A 153 -4.65 -3.21 5.27
C GLU A 153 -5.79 -4.00 5.89
N ILE A 154 -5.45 -4.94 6.77
CA ILE A 154 -6.43 -5.82 7.41
C ILE A 154 -7.44 -5.07 8.29
N ASP A 155 -7.10 -3.88 8.80
CA ASP A 155 -7.98 -3.05 9.61
C ASP A 155 -7.83 -1.56 9.26
N PRO A 156 -8.79 -0.97 8.55
CA PRO A 156 -10.10 -1.52 8.16
C PRO A 156 -10.04 -2.41 6.91
N HIS A 157 -10.61 -3.61 7.01
CA HIS A 157 -10.59 -4.61 5.92
C HIS A 157 -11.24 -4.11 4.61
N GLN A 158 -12.12 -3.12 4.69
CA GLN A 158 -12.73 -2.49 3.51
C GLN A 158 -11.69 -1.83 2.62
N SER A 159 -10.54 -1.43 3.17
CA SER A 159 -9.45 -0.78 2.43
C SER A 159 -8.72 -1.73 1.47
N ILE A 160 -8.79 -3.04 1.70
CA ILE A 160 -8.10 -4.06 0.89
C ILE A 160 -8.47 -3.95 -0.59
N MET A 161 -7.47 -3.82 -1.44
CA MET A 161 -7.62 -3.75 -2.89
C MET A 161 -7.40 -5.13 -3.51
N LEU A 162 -8.45 -5.69 -4.13
CA LEU A 162 -8.43 -7.04 -4.70
C LEU A 162 -8.87 -7.07 -6.16
N GLY A 163 -9.97 -6.36 -6.46
CA GLY A 163 -10.62 -6.41 -7.76
C GLY A 163 -10.14 -5.32 -8.71
N PHE A 164 -10.46 -5.50 -9.98
CA PHE A 164 -10.12 -4.58 -11.04
C PHE A 164 -10.58 -3.13 -10.75
N ASN A 165 -11.81 -2.97 -10.28
CA ASN A 165 -12.36 -1.65 -9.94
C ASN A 165 -11.56 -0.95 -8.84
N HIS A 166 -10.94 -1.70 -7.92
CA HIS A 166 -10.12 -1.13 -6.86
C HIS A 166 -8.84 -0.51 -7.44
N TYR A 167 -8.16 -1.21 -8.34
CA TYR A 167 -6.96 -0.69 -9.01
C TYR A 167 -7.26 0.50 -9.91
N VAL A 168 -8.38 0.48 -10.65
CA VAL A 168 -8.83 1.65 -11.43
C VAL A 168 -9.06 2.86 -10.52
N GLY A 169 -9.74 2.67 -9.39
CA GLY A 169 -9.95 3.73 -8.40
C GLY A 169 -8.65 4.29 -7.83
N SER A 170 -7.67 3.43 -7.54
CA SER A 170 -6.33 3.85 -7.09
C SER A 170 -5.63 4.68 -8.16
N VAL A 171 -5.58 4.23 -9.40
CA VAL A 171 -4.97 4.98 -10.52
C VAL A 171 -5.59 6.36 -10.67
N VAL A 172 -6.92 6.47 -10.60
CA VAL A 172 -7.61 7.78 -10.70
C VAL A 172 -7.19 8.71 -9.57
N LYS A 173 -7.09 8.22 -8.32
CA LYS A 173 -6.65 9.03 -7.19
C LYS A 173 -5.18 9.45 -7.31
N VAL A 174 -4.31 8.52 -7.70
CA VAL A 174 -2.89 8.79 -7.96
C VAL A 174 -2.75 9.86 -9.04
N ASP A 175 -3.45 9.73 -10.16
CA ASP A 175 -3.40 10.69 -11.27
C ASP A 175 -3.92 12.08 -10.84
N SER A 176 -5.03 12.12 -10.11
CA SER A 176 -5.58 13.36 -9.55
C SER A 176 -4.60 14.05 -8.61
N TYR A 177 -3.90 13.29 -7.75
CA TYR A 177 -2.87 13.83 -6.87
C TYR A 177 -1.69 14.41 -7.65
N LEU A 178 -1.17 13.66 -8.62
CA LEU A 178 -0.06 14.10 -9.46
C LEU A 178 -0.37 15.38 -10.24
N LYS A 179 -1.64 15.56 -10.64
CA LYS A 179 -2.13 16.74 -11.37
C LYS A 179 -2.51 17.91 -10.46
N GLY A 180 -2.43 17.78 -9.15
CA GLY A 180 -2.88 18.81 -8.21
C GLY A 180 -4.41 18.99 -8.18
N GLN A 181 -5.15 17.98 -8.61
CA GLN A 181 -6.62 17.96 -8.67
C GLN A 181 -7.24 17.12 -7.57
N TYR A 182 -6.42 16.52 -6.72
CA TYR A 182 -6.90 15.72 -5.61
C TYR A 182 -7.65 16.60 -4.61
N ASN A 183 -8.90 16.26 -4.40
CA ASN A 183 -9.75 16.89 -3.41
C ASN A 183 -10.20 15.81 -2.41
N SER A 184 -9.84 15.98 -1.16
CA SER A 184 -10.44 15.21 -0.09
C SER A 184 -11.75 15.88 0.27
N ASN A 185 -12.86 15.40 -0.30
CA ASN A 185 -14.21 15.91 0.00
C ASN A 185 -14.58 15.80 1.49
N SER A 186 -13.77 15.11 2.27
CA SER A 186 -14.01 14.81 3.66
C SER A 186 -13.32 15.75 4.65
N ASN A 187 -12.38 16.58 4.21
CA ASN A 187 -11.70 17.50 5.13
C ASN A 187 -11.34 18.83 4.46
N PRO A 188 -12.12 19.90 4.73
CA PRO A 188 -11.86 21.24 4.19
C PRO A 188 -10.56 21.88 4.69
N THR A 189 -9.91 21.29 5.71
CA THR A 189 -8.64 21.80 6.24
C THR A 189 -7.42 21.32 5.45
N ILE A 190 -7.59 20.41 4.46
CA ILE A 190 -6.47 20.00 3.62
C ILE A 190 -6.19 21.11 2.60
N PRO A 191 -4.97 21.64 2.57
CA PRO A 191 -4.63 22.70 1.63
C PRO A 191 -4.74 22.19 0.18
N LEU A 192 -4.99 23.11 -0.75
CA LEU A 192 -5.00 22.81 -2.17
C LEU A 192 -3.67 22.17 -2.59
N ILE A 193 -3.74 20.94 -3.07
CA ILE A 193 -2.54 20.19 -3.45
C ILE A 193 -1.98 20.76 -4.75
N LYS A 194 -0.68 21.08 -4.75
CA LYS A 194 0.02 21.52 -5.95
C LYS A 194 0.31 20.34 -6.88
N LYS A 195 0.48 20.63 -8.17
CA LYS A 195 0.96 19.65 -9.14
C LYS A 195 2.34 19.12 -8.73
N ILE A 196 2.63 17.88 -9.07
CA ILE A 196 3.91 17.26 -8.70
C ILE A 196 5.10 18.00 -9.33
N GLU A 197 4.95 18.51 -10.56
CA GLU A 197 5.97 19.30 -11.23
C GLU A 197 6.33 20.58 -10.45
N ASP A 198 5.32 21.27 -9.91
CA ASP A 198 5.51 22.48 -9.11
C ASP A 198 6.22 22.17 -7.79
N LYS A 199 5.87 21.04 -7.15
CA LYS A 199 6.52 20.56 -5.93
C LYS A 199 8.00 20.24 -6.16
N ILE A 200 8.31 19.56 -7.25
CA ILE A 200 9.68 19.22 -7.64
C ILE A 200 10.49 20.50 -7.91
N SER A 201 9.95 21.40 -8.73
CA SER A 201 10.64 22.62 -9.13
C SER A 201 10.90 23.58 -7.96
N SER A 202 9.98 23.63 -6.99
CA SER A 202 10.12 24.44 -5.77
C SER A 202 10.81 23.70 -4.62
N ASN A 203 11.12 22.41 -4.77
CA ASN A 203 11.58 21.51 -3.72
C ASN A 203 10.71 21.59 -2.44
N SER A 204 9.39 21.72 -2.62
CA SER A 204 8.42 21.89 -1.54
C SER A 204 7.36 20.80 -1.60
N TYR A 205 7.45 19.83 -0.69
CA TYR A 205 6.56 18.68 -0.59
C TYR A 205 5.70 18.77 0.67
N ASP A 206 4.44 18.36 0.55
CA ASP A 206 3.49 18.44 1.67
C ASP A 206 3.61 17.25 2.63
N ASN A 207 4.26 16.16 2.20
CA ASN A 207 4.39 14.88 2.91
C ASN A 207 3.03 14.28 3.34
N LEU A 208 2.00 14.57 2.58
CA LEU A 208 0.62 14.13 2.83
C LEU A 208 0.31 12.77 2.20
N SER A 209 1.16 12.31 1.27
CA SER A 209 0.92 11.08 0.52
C SER A 209 2.21 10.33 0.24
N TRP A 210 2.12 9.01 0.27
CA TRP A 210 3.20 8.11 -0.14
C TRP A 210 3.67 8.35 -1.59
N ILE A 211 2.81 8.93 -2.44
CA ILE A 211 3.14 9.24 -3.84
C ILE A 211 4.35 10.17 -3.92
N GLU A 212 4.45 11.15 -3.03
CA GLU A 212 5.56 12.11 -3.02
C GLU A 212 6.92 11.46 -2.78
N LEU A 213 6.95 10.35 -2.06
CA LEU A 213 8.19 9.63 -1.76
C LEU A 213 8.91 9.15 -3.03
N PHE A 214 8.16 8.89 -4.11
CA PHE A 214 8.76 8.56 -5.39
C PHE A 214 9.44 9.75 -6.09
N PHE A 215 9.28 10.96 -5.60
CA PHE A 215 9.83 12.18 -6.19
C PHE A 215 10.81 12.92 -5.25
N ASN A 216 10.77 12.68 -3.95
CA ASN A 216 11.58 13.40 -2.96
C ASN A 216 12.49 12.49 -2.11
N SER A 217 12.40 11.17 -2.26
CA SER A 217 13.15 10.20 -1.48
C SER A 217 13.84 9.18 -2.39
N ASP A 218 15.02 8.71 -2.03
CA ASP A 218 15.57 7.51 -2.64
C ASP A 218 14.70 6.31 -2.26
N VAL A 219 14.19 5.59 -3.28
CA VAL A 219 13.27 4.46 -3.08
C VAL A 219 13.98 3.15 -3.39
N HIS A 220 14.03 2.26 -2.41
CA HIS A 220 14.57 0.91 -2.53
C HIS A 220 13.43 -0.09 -2.63
N ILE A 221 13.37 -0.89 -3.68
CA ILE A 221 12.29 -1.86 -3.93
C ILE A 221 12.82 -3.26 -3.70
N VAL A 222 12.22 -3.99 -2.75
CA VAL A 222 12.64 -5.35 -2.34
C VAL A 222 11.45 -6.31 -2.22
N GLY A 223 11.68 -7.58 -2.57
CA GLY A 223 10.66 -8.62 -2.44
C GLY A 223 9.39 -8.36 -3.26
N PHE A 224 9.51 -7.63 -4.37
CA PHE A 224 8.41 -7.16 -5.21
C PHE A 224 8.67 -7.49 -6.67
N SER A 225 7.77 -8.24 -7.31
CA SER A 225 7.94 -8.69 -8.70
C SER A 225 7.67 -7.62 -9.74
N PHE A 226 7.01 -6.53 -9.35
CA PHE A 226 6.61 -5.44 -10.23
C PHE A 226 5.74 -5.93 -11.40
N ASP A 227 4.73 -6.69 -11.08
CA ASP A 227 3.85 -7.30 -12.07
C ASP A 227 3.03 -6.23 -12.84
N PHE A 228 2.49 -6.60 -13.99
CA PHE A 228 1.78 -5.66 -14.89
C PHE A 228 0.47 -5.14 -14.30
N TYR A 229 -0.11 -5.78 -13.30
CA TYR A 229 -1.33 -5.26 -12.64
C TYR A 229 -1.06 -4.25 -11.52
N GLU A 230 0.18 -3.97 -11.19
CA GLU A 230 0.55 -2.87 -10.29
C GLU A 230 0.45 -1.51 -11.01
N ILE A 231 -0.72 -1.28 -11.62
CA ILE A 231 -0.96 -0.17 -12.56
C ILE A 231 -0.85 1.21 -11.93
N ASP A 232 -1.11 1.34 -10.65
CA ASP A 232 -0.94 2.58 -9.89
C ASP A 232 0.55 2.94 -9.70
N LEU A 233 1.39 1.97 -9.37
CA LEU A 233 2.84 2.14 -9.30
C LEU A 233 3.42 2.40 -10.70
N TRP A 234 2.97 1.66 -11.73
CA TRP A 234 3.35 1.93 -13.11
C TRP A 234 2.97 3.33 -13.56
N ASN A 235 1.81 3.85 -13.14
CA ASN A 235 1.39 5.22 -13.43
C ASN A 235 2.38 6.25 -12.85
N ILE A 236 2.80 6.09 -11.59
CA ILE A 236 3.79 6.97 -10.95
C ILE A 236 5.14 6.93 -11.68
N LEU A 237 5.65 5.73 -11.98
CA LEU A 237 6.93 5.57 -12.67
C LEU A 237 6.89 6.14 -14.09
N THR A 238 5.78 5.94 -14.80
CA THR A 238 5.58 6.51 -16.14
C THR A 238 5.52 8.03 -16.09
N LYS A 239 4.81 8.59 -15.11
CA LYS A 239 4.78 10.04 -14.88
C LYS A 239 6.18 10.58 -14.61
N ARG A 240 6.91 9.95 -13.69
CA ARG A 240 8.29 10.30 -13.36
C ARG A 240 9.21 10.27 -14.59
N ALA A 241 9.11 9.24 -15.45
CA ALA A 241 9.91 9.10 -16.65
C ALA A 241 9.65 10.17 -17.71
N ARG A 242 8.42 10.74 -17.71
CA ARG A 242 8.01 11.78 -18.66
C ARG A 242 8.34 13.20 -18.22
N LEU A 243 8.85 13.39 -17.00
CA LEU A 243 9.21 14.71 -16.50
C LEU A 243 10.39 15.29 -17.30
N THR A 244 10.30 16.58 -17.62
CA THR A 244 11.35 17.33 -18.33
C THR A 244 12.53 17.66 -17.42
N SER A 245 13.63 18.11 -18.00
CA SER A 245 14.84 18.46 -17.25
C SER A 245 14.59 19.50 -16.12
N ALA A 246 13.65 20.43 -16.32
CA ALA A 246 13.31 21.46 -15.36
C ALA A 246 12.53 20.94 -14.14
N SER A 247 11.84 19.82 -14.28
CA SER A 247 11.04 19.17 -13.21
C SER A 247 11.48 17.74 -12.96
N LYS A 248 12.71 17.38 -13.32
CA LYS A 248 13.24 16.03 -13.09
C LYS A 248 13.63 15.86 -11.63
N PRO A 249 13.09 14.86 -10.92
CA PRO A 249 13.48 14.60 -9.55
C PRO A 249 14.94 14.12 -9.45
N ASN A 250 15.64 14.54 -8.42
CA ASN A 250 17.05 14.19 -8.19
C ASN A 250 17.23 12.84 -7.48
N ASN A 251 16.20 12.34 -6.82
CA ASN A 251 16.23 11.06 -6.11
C ASN A 251 16.29 9.88 -7.08
N LYS A 252 16.71 8.72 -6.57
CA LYS A 252 16.88 7.48 -7.33
C LYS A 252 15.89 6.41 -6.90
N ILE A 253 15.61 5.48 -7.80
CA ILE A 253 14.85 4.27 -7.52
C ILE A 253 15.77 3.08 -7.77
N TYR A 254 15.94 2.26 -6.74
CA TYR A 254 16.78 1.05 -6.75
C TYR A 254 15.87 -0.17 -6.73
N PHE A 255 16.08 -1.07 -7.66
CA PHE A 255 15.33 -2.32 -7.74
C PHE A 255 16.26 -3.49 -7.44
N TYR A 256 15.89 -4.31 -6.45
CA TYR A 256 16.64 -5.50 -6.03
C TYR A 256 15.88 -6.75 -6.46
N THR A 257 16.50 -7.56 -7.31
CA THR A 257 15.99 -8.84 -7.82
C THR A 257 16.62 -10.02 -7.11
#